data_9605da46e5d01f70502a1cf89d1342a6
#
_entry.id   9605da46e5d01f70502a1cf89d1342a6
#
_cell.length_a   1.000
_cell.length_b   1.000
_cell.length_c   1.000
_cell.angle_alpha   90.00
_cell.angle_beta   90.00
_cell.angle_gamma   90.00
#
_symmetry.space_group_name_H-M   'P 1'
#
loop_
_entity.id
_entity.type
_entity.pdbx_description
1 polymer ?
#
loop_
_entity_poly.entity_id
_entity_poly.type
_entity_poly.pdbx_seq_one_letter_code
_entity_poly.pdbx_strand_id
1 'polypeptide(L)'
;MLVHAFLIKYAEIALKGKNRYRFEDALVHQMEIALSKIEGDFEVKKEQGRVYVFCPENYDYDEAVDALQHVFGIVGICPVMIYEEQGFEKLAEDVVSYMKQWHPDFNGTFKVWTRRAKKSSPISSMEVSAELGGRILDAFPEASVDVHHPELDLSVEIRDKIYVYSQTIPGAGGMPIGTNGKAMLLLSGGIDSPVAGYMIAKRGVKIDAVYFHAPPYTSERAKQKVVDLARLVAKYSGPIRLHVVNFTDIQLYIYDQCPHDELTIIMRRYMMRIAEHFAKKDRCLGLITGESIGQVASQTLQSLASTNEVCTLPVYRPVIGFDKEEIVRISRKIDTFETSIQPFEDCCTIFVAKHPVTKPNLKVIRRSEQKLSEKIDELMETALNTTEIIEIQ
;
A
#
# COMPACT_ATOMS: atom_id res chain seq x y z
N MET A 1 4.34 24.01 -10.46
CA MET A 1 5.68 24.52 -10.08
C MET A 1 6.68 23.48 -10.55
N LEU A 2 7.74 23.84 -11.30
CA LEU A 2 8.68 22.85 -11.83
C LEU A 2 9.88 22.73 -10.88
N VAL A 3 10.22 21.51 -10.49
CA VAL A 3 11.44 21.19 -9.74
C VAL A 3 12.39 20.40 -10.63
N HIS A 4 13.69 20.41 -10.31
CA HIS A 4 14.68 19.70 -11.11
C HIS A 4 14.74 18.20 -10.79
N ALA A 5 14.40 17.84 -9.56
CA ALA A 5 14.35 16.45 -9.14
C ALA A 5 13.51 16.27 -7.87
N PHE A 6 13.15 15.01 -7.57
CA PHE A 6 12.68 14.59 -6.25
C PHE A 6 13.77 13.75 -5.57
N LEU A 7 14.20 14.16 -4.37
CA LEU A 7 15.00 13.30 -3.50
C LEU A 7 14.09 12.35 -2.76
N ILE A 8 14.32 11.07 -2.89
CA ILE A 8 13.52 10.01 -2.28
C ILE A 8 14.13 9.56 -0.96
N LYS A 9 13.36 9.69 0.12
CA LYS A 9 13.71 9.18 1.45
C LYS A 9 13.04 7.82 1.67
N TYR A 10 13.82 6.84 2.15
CA TYR A 10 13.34 5.53 2.59
C TYR A 10 13.91 5.19 3.97
N ALA A 11 13.20 4.38 4.77
CA ALA A 11 13.57 4.07 6.14
C ALA A 11 14.05 2.61 6.30
N GLU A 12 13.14 1.65 6.28
CA GLU A 12 13.44 0.24 6.56
C GLU A 12 14.43 -0.39 5.57
N ILE A 13 14.49 0.09 4.34
CA ILE A 13 15.46 -0.36 3.32
C ILE A 13 16.88 -0.12 3.81
N ALA A 14 17.14 0.99 4.51
CA ALA A 14 18.47 1.31 5.03
C ALA A 14 19.00 0.28 6.04
N LEU A 15 18.10 -0.46 6.71
CA LEU A 15 18.42 -1.48 7.72
C LEU A 15 18.74 -2.86 7.13
N LYS A 16 18.65 -3.06 5.80
CA LYS A 16 18.79 -4.38 5.16
C LYS A 16 20.24 -4.87 4.98
N GLY A 17 21.22 -4.15 5.53
CA GLY A 17 22.62 -4.55 5.51
C GLY A 17 23.12 -4.89 4.09
N LYS A 18 23.75 -6.04 3.92
CA LYS A 18 24.31 -6.49 2.63
C LYS A 18 23.27 -6.70 1.52
N ASN A 19 22.00 -6.89 1.87
CA ASN A 19 20.91 -7.08 0.90
C ASN A 19 20.24 -5.79 0.47
N ARG A 20 20.67 -4.62 0.99
CA ARG A 20 20.07 -3.32 0.75
C ARG A 20 19.91 -3.01 -0.74
N TYR A 21 20.91 -3.33 -1.56
CA TYR A 21 20.89 -3.08 -3.00
C TYR A 21 19.66 -3.71 -3.70
N ARG A 22 19.22 -4.92 -3.27
CA ARG A 22 18.06 -5.60 -3.85
C ARG A 22 16.75 -4.83 -3.61
N PHE A 23 16.63 -4.22 -2.41
CA PHE A 23 15.46 -3.42 -2.06
C PHE A 23 15.50 -2.06 -2.74
N GLU A 24 16.69 -1.46 -2.87
CA GLU A 24 16.86 -0.22 -3.62
C GLU A 24 16.56 -0.43 -5.12
N ASP A 25 17.01 -1.52 -5.72
CA ASP A 25 16.71 -1.85 -7.13
C ASP A 25 15.21 -2.08 -7.33
N ALA A 26 14.55 -2.78 -6.40
CA ALA A 26 13.11 -2.96 -6.43
C ALA A 26 12.36 -1.63 -6.28
N LEU A 27 12.84 -0.73 -5.41
CA LEU A 27 12.26 0.60 -5.22
C LEU A 27 12.38 1.44 -6.50
N VAL A 28 13.57 1.48 -7.10
CA VAL A 28 13.82 2.17 -8.38
C VAL A 28 12.85 1.67 -9.45
N HIS A 29 12.78 0.36 -9.62
CA HIS A 29 11.90 -0.25 -10.62
C HIS A 29 10.41 0.09 -10.40
N GLN A 30 9.94 0.12 -9.13
CA GLN A 30 8.56 0.51 -8.82
C GLN A 30 8.30 1.99 -9.13
N MET A 31 9.27 2.88 -8.87
CA MET A 31 9.15 4.29 -9.24
C MET A 31 9.13 4.48 -10.76
N GLU A 32 9.98 3.78 -11.50
CA GLU A 32 9.97 3.80 -12.97
C GLU A 32 8.61 3.38 -13.54
N ILE A 33 8.01 2.30 -13.01
CA ILE A 33 6.67 1.85 -13.40
C ILE A 33 5.60 2.91 -13.08
N ALA A 34 5.65 3.50 -11.89
CA ALA A 34 4.67 4.52 -11.48
C ALA A 34 4.76 5.76 -12.38
N LEU A 35 5.97 6.24 -12.65
CA LEU A 35 6.23 7.43 -13.46
C LEU A 35 6.03 7.19 -14.95
N SER A 36 6.14 5.97 -15.47
CA SER A 36 5.91 5.66 -16.88
C SER A 36 4.48 5.90 -17.36
N LYS A 37 3.54 6.11 -16.43
CA LYS A 37 2.14 6.45 -16.71
C LYS A 37 1.89 7.95 -16.87
N ILE A 38 2.91 8.78 -16.60
CA ILE A 38 2.86 10.24 -16.60
C ILE A 38 3.61 10.73 -17.83
N GLU A 39 3.16 11.82 -18.42
CA GLU A 39 3.83 12.46 -19.53
C GLU A 39 5.19 13.03 -19.12
N GLY A 40 6.24 12.66 -19.84
CA GLY A 40 7.61 13.11 -19.64
C GLY A 40 8.61 11.99 -19.36
N ASP A 41 9.88 12.26 -19.68
CA ASP A 41 10.98 11.31 -19.51
C ASP A 41 11.64 11.49 -18.13
N PHE A 42 11.08 10.84 -17.11
CA PHE A 42 11.65 10.81 -15.77
C PHE A 42 12.83 9.84 -15.70
N GLU A 43 13.92 10.25 -15.05
CA GLU A 43 15.08 9.40 -14.85
C GLU A 43 15.31 9.10 -13.37
N VAL A 44 15.25 7.83 -12.98
CA VAL A 44 15.48 7.41 -11.59
C VAL A 44 16.91 6.93 -11.41
N LYS A 45 17.69 7.61 -10.55
CA LYS A 45 19.10 7.29 -10.31
C LYS A 45 19.45 7.09 -8.85
N LYS A 46 20.35 6.15 -8.61
CA LYS A 46 21.04 6.01 -7.32
C LYS A 46 22.37 6.76 -7.39
N GLU A 47 22.48 7.82 -6.62
CA GLU A 47 23.69 8.63 -6.57
C GLU A 47 24.21 8.76 -5.13
N GLN A 48 25.44 8.32 -4.87
CA GLN A 48 26.14 8.51 -3.60
C GLN A 48 25.30 8.17 -2.35
N GLY A 49 24.52 7.05 -2.41
CA GLY A 49 23.67 6.60 -1.30
C GLY A 49 22.35 7.34 -1.17
N ARG A 50 21.93 8.07 -2.20
CA ARG A 50 20.63 8.72 -2.38
C ARG A 50 19.91 8.14 -3.59
N VAL A 51 18.61 8.30 -3.61
CA VAL A 51 17.80 8.01 -4.80
C VAL A 51 17.14 9.31 -5.23
N TYR A 52 17.34 9.67 -6.48
CA TYR A 52 16.75 10.86 -7.12
C TYR A 52 15.86 10.43 -8.28
N VAL A 53 14.76 11.15 -8.44
CA VAL A 53 13.96 11.16 -9.66
C VAL A 53 14.22 12.49 -10.33
N PHE A 54 14.99 12.50 -11.42
CA PHE A 54 15.22 13.70 -12.23
C PHE A 54 14.00 13.94 -13.12
N CYS A 55 13.52 15.17 -13.10
CA CYS A 55 12.31 15.57 -13.79
C CYS A 55 12.63 16.13 -15.18
N PRO A 56 11.79 15.88 -16.21
CA PRO A 56 11.89 16.54 -17.50
C PRO A 56 11.55 18.03 -17.40
N GLU A 57 11.77 18.79 -18.48
CA GLU A 57 11.45 20.22 -18.50
C GLU A 57 9.93 20.49 -18.39
N ASN A 58 9.11 19.60 -18.96
CA ASN A 58 7.66 19.68 -18.93
C ASN A 58 7.07 18.41 -18.34
N TYR A 59 6.32 18.53 -17.26
CA TYR A 59 5.58 17.44 -16.60
C TYR A 59 4.52 18.00 -15.66
N ASP A 60 3.55 17.18 -15.27
CA ASP A 60 2.62 17.52 -14.21
C ASP A 60 3.22 17.17 -12.85
N TYR A 61 3.44 18.21 -12.02
CA TYR A 61 4.03 18.08 -10.69
C TYR A 61 3.17 17.26 -9.74
N ASP A 62 1.85 17.54 -9.75
CA ASP A 62 0.92 16.91 -8.81
C ASP A 62 0.71 15.44 -9.16
N GLU A 63 0.62 15.11 -10.44
CA GLU A 63 0.56 13.71 -10.90
C GLU A 63 1.84 12.94 -10.55
N ALA A 64 3.03 13.55 -10.71
CA ALA A 64 4.30 12.92 -10.36
C ALA A 64 4.41 12.66 -8.85
N VAL A 65 4.01 13.62 -8.02
CA VAL A 65 3.98 13.46 -6.57
C VAL A 65 2.98 12.39 -6.17
N ASP A 66 1.77 12.40 -6.72
CA ASP A 66 0.74 11.40 -6.45
C ASP A 66 1.22 9.98 -6.79
N ALA A 67 1.81 9.79 -7.96
CA ALA A 67 2.36 8.50 -8.37
C ALA A 67 3.45 8.00 -7.41
N LEU A 68 4.36 8.88 -6.98
CA LEU A 68 5.41 8.52 -6.03
C LEU A 68 4.87 8.24 -4.62
N GLN A 69 3.78 8.91 -4.20
CA GLN A 69 3.13 8.67 -2.91
C GLN A 69 2.50 7.28 -2.81
N HIS A 70 2.16 6.65 -3.93
CA HIS A 70 1.63 5.29 -4.00
C HIS A 70 2.71 4.21 -3.99
N VAL A 71 4.00 4.55 -4.13
CA VAL A 71 5.10 3.58 -4.15
C VAL A 71 5.52 3.18 -2.73
N PHE A 72 5.33 1.91 -2.40
CA PHE A 72 5.81 1.37 -1.12
C PHE A 72 7.35 1.37 -1.04
N GLY A 73 7.86 1.77 0.12
CA GLY A 73 9.28 1.97 0.39
C GLY A 73 9.65 3.44 0.51
N ILE A 74 8.88 4.34 -0.11
CA ILE A 74 9.07 5.79 0.00
C ILE A 74 8.46 6.29 1.31
N VAL A 75 9.25 6.91 2.18
CA VAL A 75 8.76 7.59 3.39
C VAL A 75 8.67 9.10 3.23
N GLY A 76 9.42 9.66 2.27
CA GLY A 76 9.39 11.08 1.98
C GLY A 76 9.86 11.39 0.57
N ILE A 77 9.20 12.36 -0.04
CA ILE A 77 9.49 12.91 -1.36
C ILE A 77 9.87 14.36 -1.13
N CYS A 78 11.10 14.74 -1.44
CA CYS A 78 11.58 16.10 -1.29
C CYS A 78 11.74 16.74 -2.68
N PRO A 79 10.92 17.74 -3.03
CA PRO A 79 11.14 18.54 -4.24
C PRO A 79 12.48 19.29 -4.14
N VAL A 80 13.35 19.15 -5.14
CA VAL A 80 14.73 19.64 -5.12
C VAL A 80 14.99 20.57 -6.27
N MET A 81 15.59 21.71 -5.96
CA MET A 81 16.24 22.57 -6.95
C MET A 81 17.73 22.25 -7.02
N ILE A 82 18.27 22.14 -8.23
CA ILE A 82 19.65 21.79 -8.49
C ILE A 82 20.37 22.99 -9.09
N TYR A 83 21.52 23.34 -8.52
CA TYR A 83 22.35 24.43 -8.96
C TYR A 83 23.79 23.93 -9.25
N GLU A 84 24.51 24.63 -10.11
CA GLU A 84 25.91 24.35 -10.37
C GLU A 84 26.82 24.87 -9.24
N GLU A 85 27.86 24.10 -8.89
CA GLU A 85 28.80 24.50 -7.85
C GLU A 85 29.79 25.57 -8.44
N GLN A 86 29.66 26.82 -8.00
CA GLN A 86 30.44 27.97 -8.49
C GLN A 86 31.01 28.82 -7.34
N GLY A 87 31.22 28.21 -6.17
CA GLY A 87 31.72 28.87 -4.98
C GLY A 87 30.64 29.43 -4.06
N PHE A 88 31.07 29.89 -2.86
CA PHE A 88 30.18 30.22 -1.78
C PHE A 88 29.21 31.39 -2.08
N GLU A 89 29.71 32.46 -2.71
CA GLU A 89 28.84 33.63 -2.99
C GLU A 89 27.70 33.26 -3.92
N LYS A 90 27.96 32.45 -4.95
CA LYS A 90 26.94 31.98 -5.86
C LYS A 90 25.95 31.01 -5.15
N LEU A 91 26.45 30.13 -4.30
CA LEU A 91 25.62 29.28 -3.45
C LEU A 91 24.65 30.11 -2.58
N ALA A 92 25.15 31.18 -1.96
CA ALA A 92 24.36 32.07 -1.13
C ALA A 92 23.23 32.78 -1.92
N GLU A 93 23.58 33.28 -3.14
CA GLU A 93 22.59 33.87 -4.06
C GLU A 93 21.50 32.85 -4.44
N ASP A 94 21.90 31.64 -4.80
CA ASP A 94 20.97 30.55 -5.22
C ASP A 94 20.05 30.11 -4.08
N VAL A 95 20.58 30.00 -2.85
CA VAL A 95 19.80 29.69 -1.64
C VAL A 95 18.81 30.80 -1.31
N VAL A 96 19.22 32.06 -1.38
CA VAL A 96 18.30 33.21 -1.17
C VAL A 96 17.24 33.26 -2.28
N SER A 97 17.62 32.99 -3.53
CA SER A 97 16.69 32.89 -4.65
C SER A 97 15.67 31.79 -4.44
N TYR A 98 16.13 30.59 -3.99
CA TYR A 98 15.25 29.49 -3.59
C TYR A 98 14.24 29.93 -2.53
N MET A 99 14.69 30.58 -1.46
CA MET A 99 13.81 31.05 -0.38
C MET A 99 12.77 32.04 -0.91
N LYS A 100 13.15 33.01 -1.75
CA LYS A 100 12.22 33.97 -2.36
C LYS A 100 11.19 33.31 -3.27
N GLN A 101 11.57 32.25 -3.96
CA GLN A 101 10.68 31.52 -4.88
C GLN A 101 9.71 30.60 -4.14
N TRP A 102 10.18 29.88 -3.13
CA TRP A 102 9.42 28.84 -2.45
C TRP A 102 8.73 29.32 -1.16
N HIS A 103 9.24 30.38 -0.57
CA HIS A 103 8.77 30.97 0.68
C HIS A 103 8.79 32.52 0.62
N PRO A 104 8.08 33.17 -0.34
CA PRO A 104 8.21 34.61 -0.64
C PRO A 104 7.93 35.51 0.57
N ASP A 105 6.99 35.15 1.42
CA ASP A 105 6.56 35.94 2.59
C ASP A 105 7.00 35.30 3.91
N PHE A 106 8.14 34.59 3.91
CA PHE A 106 8.59 33.86 5.09
C PHE A 106 9.02 34.83 6.22
N ASN A 107 8.36 34.68 7.38
CA ASN A 107 8.60 35.49 8.60
C ASN A 107 8.74 34.63 9.87
N GLY A 108 8.85 33.29 9.69
CA GLY A 108 8.94 32.32 10.78
C GLY A 108 10.36 32.01 11.24
N THR A 109 10.51 30.92 11.97
CA THR A 109 11.80 30.38 12.40
C THR A 109 12.34 29.37 11.40
N PHE A 110 13.63 29.41 11.16
CA PHE A 110 14.27 28.45 10.23
C PHE A 110 15.62 27.95 10.72
N LYS A 111 16.05 26.83 10.10
CA LYS A 111 17.38 26.25 10.26
C LYS A 111 17.92 25.81 8.92
N VAL A 112 19.20 26.11 8.68
CA VAL A 112 19.94 25.61 7.51
C VAL A 112 20.72 24.36 7.88
N TRP A 113 20.51 23.29 7.14
CA TRP A 113 21.22 22.01 7.23
C TRP A 113 22.13 21.82 6.04
N THR A 114 23.44 22.08 6.22
CA THR A 114 24.40 21.85 5.13
C THR A 114 25.07 20.49 5.27
N ARG A 115 25.09 19.73 4.18
CA ARG A 115 25.83 18.48 4.05
C ARG A 115 26.78 18.58 2.87
N ARG A 116 28.02 18.10 3.03
CA ARG A 116 29.04 18.09 1.98
C ARG A 116 29.52 16.67 1.71
N ALA A 117 29.59 16.28 0.43
CA ALA A 117 30.12 14.98 0.02
C ALA A 117 31.63 14.94 0.14
N LYS A 118 32.32 16.04 -0.24
CA LYS A 118 33.79 16.19 -0.15
C LYS A 118 34.18 16.93 1.13
N LYS A 119 34.96 16.28 2.00
CA LYS A 119 35.46 16.86 3.26
C LYS A 119 36.72 17.74 3.08
N SER A 120 37.21 17.91 1.86
CA SER A 120 38.47 18.62 1.55
C SER A 120 38.36 20.16 1.53
N SER A 121 37.15 20.72 1.67
CA SER A 121 36.98 22.18 1.73
C SER A 121 37.42 22.72 3.10
N PRO A 122 38.04 23.90 3.19
CA PRO A 122 38.56 24.50 4.43
C PRO A 122 37.45 24.92 5.38
N ILE A 123 36.22 25.21 4.90
CA ILE A 123 35.09 25.68 5.70
C ILE A 123 34.22 24.48 6.14
N SER A 124 33.84 24.37 7.39
CA SER A 124 32.99 23.29 7.93
C SER A 124 31.53 23.41 7.45
N SER A 125 30.77 22.31 7.46
CA SER A 125 29.33 22.36 7.12
C SER A 125 28.55 23.27 8.08
N MET A 126 28.97 23.38 9.32
CA MET A 126 28.35 24.27 10.32
C MET A 126 28.58 25.75 9.97
N GLU A 127 29.83 26.11 9.58
CA GLU A 127 30.15 27.46 9.14
C GLU A 127 29.36 27.83 7.89
N VAL A 128 29.28 26.94 6.88
CA VAL A 128 28.45 27.16 5.70
C VAL A 128 26.96 27.36 6.09
N SER A 129 26.44 26.57 7.03
CA SER A 129 25.05 26.74 7.50
C SER A 129 24.84 28.09 8.18
N ALA A 130 25.79 28.55 9.01
CA ALA A 130 25.71 29.83 9.71
C ALA A 130 25.76 31.02 8.74
N GLU A 131 26.70 30.98 7.78
CA GLU A 131 26.84 32.01 6.75
C GLU A 131 25.59 32.11 5.84
N LEU A 132 25.06 30.95 5.38
CA LEU A 132 23.80 30.92 4.61
C LEU A 132 22.64 31.45 5.44
N GLY A 133 22.58 31.11 6.75
CA GLY A 133 21.60 31.64 7.68
C GLY A 133 21.64 33.18 7.73
N GLY A 134 22.83 33.77 7.81
CA GLY A 134 23.04 35.23 7.78
C GLY A 134 22.51 35.85 6.48
N ARG A 135 22.84 35.28 5.32
CA ARG A 135 22.36 35.76 4.02
C ARG A 135 20.81 35.69 3.88
N ILE A 136 20.20 34.65 4.49
CA ILE A 136 18.73 34.56 4.52
C ILE A 136 18.14 35.66 5.43
N LEU A 137 18.71 35.91 6.61
CA LEU A 137 18.25 36.97 7.51
C LEU A 137 18.36 38.36 6.85
N ASP A 138 19.43 38.63 6.10
CA ASP A 138 19.57 39.88 5.32
C ASP A 138 18.44 40.05 4.29
N ALA A 139 17.99 38.95 3.67
CA ALA A 139 16.94 38.96 2.66
C ALA A 139 15.51 38.89 3.25
N PHE A 140 15.35 38.36 4.45
CA PHE A 140 14.09 38.17 5.19
C PHE A 140 14.23 38.72 6.62
N PRO A 141 14.16 40.06 6.82
CA PRO A 141 14.44 40.69 8.11
C PRO A 141 13.48 40.29 9.25
N GLU A 142 12.27 39.79 8.91
CA GLU A 142 11.27 39.34 9.89
C GLU A 142 11.47 37.88 10.31
N ALA A 143 12.31 37.11 9.61
CA ALA A 143 12.64 35.74 9.95
C ALA A 143 13.65 35.67 11.10
N SER A 144 13.71 34.53 11.79
CA SER A 144 14.69 34.27 12.84
C SER A 144 15.21 32.84 12.78
N VAL A 145 16.39 32.61 13.38
CA VAL A 145 16.98 31.26 13.43
C VAL A 145 16.58 30.54 14.70
N ASP A 146 16.02 29.34 14.57
CA ASP A 146 15.84 28.40 15.67
C ASP A 146 16.48 27.05 15.30
N VAL A 147 17.55 26.68 16.03
CA VAL A 147 18.28 25.44 15.77
C VAL A 147 17.67 24.20 16.42
N HIS A 148 16.67 24.38 17.30
CA HIS A 148 16.04 23.30 18.06
C HIS A 148 14.65 22.95 17.52
N HIS A 149 13.82 23.96 17.25
CA HIS A 149 12.43 23.80 16.83
C HIS A 149 12.08 24.76 15.67
N PRO A 150 12.78 24.66 14.52
CA PRO A 150 12.50 25.52 13.39
C PRO A 150 11.16 25.16 12.75
N GLU A 151 10.44 26.16 12.25
CA GLU A 151 9.25 25.98 11.42
C GLU A 151 9.64 25.51 10.01
N LEU A 152 10.84 25.93 9.54
CA LEU A 152 11.39 25.58 8.25
C LEU A 152 12.79 24.96 8.36
N ASP A 153 12.94 23.73 7.93
CA ASP A 153 14.23 23.05 7.74
C ASP A 153 14.71 23.20 6.29
N LEU A 154 15.66 24.11 6.07
CA LEU A 154 16.28 24.27 4.74
C LEU A 154 17.49 23.36 4.62
N SER A 155 17.43 22.39 3.72
CA SER A 155 18.53 21.46 3.43
C SER A 155 19.31 21.90 2.22
N VAL A 156 20.66 21.96 2.36
CA VAL A 156 21.62 22.27 1.29
C VAL A 156 22.65 21.15 1.23
N GLU A 157 22.61 20.34 0.17
CA GLU A 157 23.60 19.28 -0.05
C GLU A 157 24.58 19.71 -1.15
N ILE A 158 25.85 19.91 -0.77
CA ILE A 158 26.95 20.28 -1.67
C ILE A 158 27.69 19.01 -2.10
N ARG A 159 27.57 18.67 -3.38
CA ARG A 159 28.17 17.49 -4.02
C ARG A 159 28.94 17.93 -5.26
N ASP A 160 28.78 17.24 -6.37
CA ASP A 160 29.23 17.71 -7.69
C ASP A 160 28.34 18.85 -8.22
N LYS A 161 27.09 18.85 -7.79
CA LYS A 161 26.11 19.94 -7.88
C LYS A 161 25.57 20.28 -6.50
N ILE A 162 24.80 21.36 -6.40
CA ILE A 162 24.16 21.82 -5.17
C ILE A 162 22.68 21.45 -5.22
N TYR A 163 22.20 20.80 -4.19
CA TYR A 163 20.80 20.36 -4.05
C TYR A 163 20.15 21.11 -2.88
N VAL A 164 19.11 21.90 -3.18
CA VAL A 164 18.40 22.73 -2.17
C VAL A 164 16.95 22.27 -2.07
N TYR A 165 16.49 21.99 -0.86
CA TYR A 165 15.11 21.60 -0.58
C TYR A 165 14.71 21.94 0.85
N SER A 166 13.42 22.25 1.06
CA SER A 166 12.87 22.60 2.37
C SER A 166 11.60 21.80 2.72
N GLN A 167 11.06 21.06 1.75
CA GLN A 167 9.81 20.33 1.91
C GLN A 167 10.04 18.82 1.90
N THR A 168 9.27 18.10 2.70
CA THR A 168 9.18 16.64 2.65
C THR A 168 7.72 16.22 2.59
N ILE A 169 7.27 15.73 1.45
CA ILE A 169 5.94 15.20 1.24
C ILE A 169 5.93 13.75 1.72
N PRO A 170 4.97 13.34 2.59
CA PRO A 170 4.92 11.97 3.08
C PRO A 170 4.62 10.96 1.98
N GLY A 171 5.34 9.84 1.96
CA GLY A 171 5.08 8.69 1.10
C GLY A 171 4.35 7.55 1.82
N ALA A 172 4.06 6.47 1.10
CA ALA A 172 3.34 5.29 1.62
C ALA A 172 4.11 4.53 2.72
N GLY A 173 5.44 4.64 2.75
CA GLY A 173 6.30 3.86 3.63
C GLY A 173 6.33 2.36 3.28
N GLY A 174 6.77 1.52 4.19
CA GLY A 174 6.81 0.06 3.99
C GLY A 174 8.01 -0.43 3.18
N MET A 175 7.79 -1.48 2.36
CA MET A 175 8.81 -2.19 1.60
C MET A 175 8.40 -2.27 0.12
N PRO A 176 9.34 -2.19 -0.83
CA PRO A 176 9.04 -2.32 -2.26
C PRO A 176 8.36 -3.64 -2.61
N ILE A 177 7.32 -3.58 -3.43
CA ILE A 177 6.54 -4.75 -3.86
C ILE A 177 7.42 -5.81 -4.52
N GLY A 178 7.13 -7.08 -4.24
CA GLY A 178 7.84 -8.24 -4.78
C GLY A 178 9.07 -8.66 -4.00
N THR A 179 9.47 -7.91 -2.96
CA THR A 179 10.63 -8.26 -2.12
C THR A 179 10.33 -9.37 -1.10
N ASN A 180 9.04 -9.67 -0.83
CA ASN A 180 8.60 -10.65 0.18
C ASN A 180 7.58 -11.66 -0.37
N GLY A 181 7.74 -12.09 -1.62
CA GLY A 181 6.88 -13.12 -2.20
C GLY A 181 5.51 -12.63 -2.62
N LYS A 182 4.52 -13.55 -2.65
CA LYS A 182 3.16 -13.34 -3.14
C LYS A 182 2.14 -14.00 -2.23
N ALA A 183 0.96 -13.42 -2.07
CA ALA A 183 -0.15 -13.97 -1.29
C ALA A 183 -1.49 -13.75 -1.99
N MET A 184 -2.48 -14.61 -1.66
CA MET A 184 -3.83 -14.58 -2.21
C MET A 184 -4.78 -13.88 -1.23
N LEU A 185 -5.36 -12.79 -1.64
CA LEU A 185 -6.34 -12.01 -0.89
C LEU A 185 -7.76 -12.54 -1.14
N LEU A 186 -8.48 -12.93 -0.10
CA LEU A 186 -9.92 -13.12 -0.19
C LEU A 186 -10.57 -11.73 -0.17
N LEU A 187 -10.84 -11.20 -1.36
CA LEU A 187 -11.39 -9.87 -1.55
C LEU A 187 -12.91 -9.91 -1.56
N SER A 188 -13.55 -9.01 -0.85
CA SER A 188 -15.00 -8.83 -0.81
C SER A 188 -15.36 -7.37 -1.09
N GLY A 189 -16.65 -7.08 -1.25
CA GLY A 189 -17.16 -5.70 -1.38
C GLY A 189 -17.16 -4.90 -0.07
N GLY A 190 -16.74 -5.48 1.05
CA GLY A 190 -16.66 -4.83 2.34
C GLY A 190 -15.42 -3.96 2.54
N ILE A 191 -15.40 -3.23 3.67
CA ILE A 191 -14.33 -2.28 4.02
C ILE A 191 -13.01 -3.00 4.38
N ASP A 192 -13.11 -4.18 5.02
CA ASP A 192 -11.99 -4.79 5.75
C ASP A 192 -10.97 -5.49 4.83
N SER A 193 -11.46 -6.17 3.77
CA SER A 193 -10.58 -6.96 2.90
C SER A 193 -9.65 -6.11 2.02
N PRO A 194 -10.06 -4.96 1.44
CA PRO A 194 -9.12 -4.07 0.74
C PRO A 194 -8.02 -3.53 1.66
N VAL A 195 -8.40 -3.17 2.90
CA VAL A 195 -7.44 -2.71 3.93
C VAL A 195 -6.45 -3.82 4.28
N ALA A 196 -6.92 -5.06 4.43
CA ALA A 196 -6.05 -6.20 4.69
C ALA A 196 -5.05 -6.43 3.55
N GLY A 197 -5.51 -6.36 2.30
CA GLY A 197 -4.65 -6.43 1.11
C GLY A 197 -3.57 -5.35 1.10
N TYR A 198 -3.97 -4.10 1.28
CA TYR A 198 -3.04 -2.97 1.39
C TYR A 198 -1.98 -3.17 2.48
N MET A 199 -2.38 -3.59 3.68
CA MET A 199 -1.46 -3.75 4.81
C MET A 199 -0.40 -4.83 4.55
N ILE A 200 -0.77 -5.93 3.91
CA ILE A 200 0.19 -6.99 3.54
C ILE A 200 1.04 -6.54 2.35
N ALA A 201 0.45 -5.90 1.33
CA ALA A 201 1.20 -5.35 0.20
C ALA A 201 2.28 -4.35 0.67
N LYS A 202 1.95 -3.50 1.65
CA LYS A 202 2.90 -2.56 2.28
C LYS A 202 4.14 -3.24 2.87
N ARG A 203 4.11 -4.55 3.11
CA ARG A 203 5.27 -5.34 3.56
C ARG A 203 6.08 -5.94 2.40
N GLY A 204 5.85 -5.48 1.16
CA GLY A 204 6.57 -5.91 -0.03
C GLY A 204 6.03 -7.19 -0.66
N VAL A 205 4.82 -7.61 -0.30
CA VAL A 205 4.17 -8.82 -0.81
C VAL A 205 3.33 -8.47 -2.05
N LYS A 206 3.52 -9.19 -3.16
CA LYS A 206 2.62 -9.14 -4.32
C LYS A 206 1.27 -9.75 -3.95
N ILE A 207 0.19 -9.18 -4.47
CA ILE A 207 -1.17 -9.62 -4.18
C ILE A 207 -1.82 -10.16 -5.45
N ASP A 208 -2.37 -11.38 -5.39
CA ASP A 208 -3.48 -11.81 -6.23
C ASP A 208 -4.73 -11.88 -5.36
N ALA A 209 -5.91 -11.94 -5.97
CA ALA A 209 -7.16 -11.93 -5.24
C ALA A 209 -8.13 -12.99 -5.73
N VAL A 210 -9.00 -13.45 -4.84
CA VAL A 210 -10.14 -14.29 -5.14
C VAL A 210 -11.42 -13.63 -4.57
N TYR A 211 -12.45 -13.56 -5.40
CA TYR A 211 -13.78 -13.09 -5.05
C TYR A 211 -14.82 -14.18 -5.33
N PHE A 212 -15.75 -14.35 -4.41
CA PHE A 212 -16.85 -15.31 -4.53
C PHE A 212 -18.12 -14.59 -4.95
N HIS A 213 -18.57 -14.87 -6.17
CA HIS A 213 -19.77 -14.32 -6.78
C HIS A 213 -20.87 -15.39 -6.80
N ALA A 214 -22.12 -15.04 -6.51
CA ALA A 214 -23.22 -15.97 -6.42
C ALA A 214 -24.44 -15.50 -7.23
N PRO A 215 -24.35 -15.44 -8.59
CA PRO A 215 -25.50 -15.07 -9.41
C PRO A 215 -26.61 -16.13 -9.35
N PRO A 216 -27.91 -15.76 -9.39
CA PRO A 216 -28.45 -14.41 -9.52
C PRO A 216 -28.57 -13.66 -8.18
N TYR A 217 -28.15 -14.26 -7.07
CA TYR A 217 -28.32 -13.69 -5.72
C TYR A 217 -27.43 -12.48 -5.47
N THR A 218 -26.23 -12.44 -6.05
CA THR A 218 -25.40 -11.24 -6.10
C THR A 218 -25.46 -10.62 -7.50
N SER A 219 -25.56 -9.29 -7.56
CA SER A 219 -25.68 -8.56 -8.82
C SER A 219 -24.34 -8.38 -9.53
N GLU A 220 -24.35 -8.12 -10.84
CA GLU A 220 -23.16 -7.66 -11.57
C GLU A 220 -22.57 -6.36 -11.02
N ARG A 221 -23.40 -5.50 -10.38
CA ARG A 221 -22.93 -4.31 -9.70
C ARG A 221 -22.09 -4.64 -8.45
N ALA A 222 -22.44 -5.71 -7.73
CA ALA A 222 -21.64 -6.21 -6.63
C ALA A 222 -20.26 -6.71 -7.11
N LYS A 223 -20.21 -7.43 -8.24
CA LYS A 223 -18.97 -7.83 -8.89
C LYS A 223 -18.16 -6.63 -9.33
N GLN A 224 -18.77 -5.64 -10.00
CA GLN A 224 -18.09 -4.41 -10.44
C GLN A 224 -17.49 -3.64 -9.25
N LYS A 225 -18.21 -3.52 -8.13
CA LYS A 225 -17.72 -2.94 -6.89
C LYS A 225 -16.41 -3.59 -6.42
N VAL A 226 -16.31 -4.91 -6.47
CA VAL A 226 -15.09 -5.64 -6.07
C VAL A 226 -13.96 -5.40 -7.07
N VAL A 227 -14.25 -5.34 -8.36
CA VAL A 227 -13.26 -4.96 -9.41
C VAL A 227 -12.71 -3.55 -9.15
N ASP A 228 -13.58 -2.60 -8.80
CA ASP A 228 -13.17 -1.23 -8.51
C ASP A 228 -12.32 -1.15 -7.22
N LEU A 229 -12.68 -1.91 -6.19
CA LEU A 229 -11.85 -2.05 -4.97
C LEU A 229 -10.48 -2.68 -5.29
N ALA A 230 -10.43 -3.69 -6.14
CA ALA A 230 -9.18 -4.28 -6.59
C ALA A 230 -8.29 -3.25 -7.31
N ARG A 231 -8.87 -2.38 -8.17
CA ARG A 231 -8.14 -1.29 -8.84
C ARG A 231 -7.56 -0.29 -7.85
N LEU A 232 -8.32 0.09 -6.82
CA LEU A 232 -7.84 1.01 -5.78
C LEU A 232 -6.67 0.41 -4.99
N VAL A 233 -6.73 -0.88 -4.65
CA VAL A 233 -5.61 -1.58 -4.02
C VAL A 233 -4.42 -1.71 -4.96
N ALA A 234 -4.66 -1.94 -6.27
CA ALA A 234 -3.62 -2.09 -7.29
C ALA A 234 -2.78 -0.82 -7.50
N LYS A 235 -3.31 0.37 -7.20
CA LYS A 235 -2.52 1.61 -7.18
C LYS A 235 -1.27 1.49 -6.30
N TYR A 236 -1.36 0.73 -5.21
CA TYR A 236 -0.27 0.51 -4.25
C TYR A 236 0.48 -0.81 -4.48
N SER A 237 -0.26 -1.90 -4.74
CA SER A 237 0.31 -3.25 -4.83
C SER A 237 0.87 -3.60 -6.20
N GLY A 238 0.62 -2.74 -7.21
CA GLY A 238 0.80 -3.10 -8.61
C GLY A 238 -0.31 -4.05 -9.10
N PRO A 239 -0.17 -4.65 -10.31
CA PRO A 239 -1.20 -5.46 -10.93
C PRO A 239 -1.68 -6.62 -10.05
N ILE A 240 -3.00 -6.85 -10.05
CA ILE A 240 -3.68 -7.93 -9.30
C ILE A 240 -4.39 -8.85 -10.29
N ARG A 241 -4.13 -10.16 -10.19
CA ARG A 241 -4.96 -11.17 -10.84
C ARG A 241 -6.13 -11.49 -9.93
N LEU A 242 -7.35 -11.13 -10.37
CA LEU A 242 -8.59 -11.36 -9.64
C LEU A 242 -9.30 -12.59 -10.19
N HIS A 243 -9.40 -13.64 -9.37
CA HIS A 243 -10.20 -14.83 -9.66
C HIS A 243 -11.63 -14.61 -9.19
N VAL A 244 -12.59 -14.57 -10.12
CA VAL A 244 -14.02 -14.46 -9.83
C VAL A 244 -14.64 -15.85 -9.90
N VAL A 245 -14.93 -16.41 -8.74
CA VAL A 245 -15.44 -17.78 -8.57
C VAL A 245 -16.96 -17.76 -8.50
N ASN A 246 -17.65 -18.50 -9.38
CA ASN A 246 -19.08 -18.73 -9.20
C ASN A 246 -19.30 -19.72 -8.04
N PHE A 247 -19.85 -19.22 -6.96
CA PHE A 247 -20.05 -20.00 -5.71
C PHE A 247 -21.51 -20.44 -5.50
N THR A 248 -22.41 -20.15 -6.43
CA THR A 248 -23.85 -20.35 -6.30
C THR A 248 -24.23 -21.80 -5.98
N ASP A 249 -23.79 -22.75 -6.82
CA ASP A 249 -24.20 -24.15 -6.67
C ASP A 249 -23.65 -24.78 -5.39
N ILE A 250 -22.42 -24.43 -5.01
CA ILE A 250 -21.82 -24.84 -3.73
C ILE A 250 -22.64 -24.28 -2.57
N GLN A 251 -23.02 -23.01 -2.63
CA GLN A 251 -23.76 -22.32 -1.57
C GLN A 251 -25.15 -22.90 -1.39
N LEU A 252 -25.87 -23.17 -2.49
CA LEU A 252 -27.20 -23.81 -2.48
C LEU A 252 -27.12 -25.23 -1.93
N TYR A 253 -26.14 -26.00 -2.34
CA TYR A 253 -25.95 -27.36 -1.87
C TYR A 253 -25.65 -27.42 -0.36
N ILE A 254 -24.81 -26.50 0.14
CA ILE A 254 -24.57 -26.37 1.59
C ILE A 254 -25.86 -25.98 2.31
N TYR A 255 -26.65 -25.06 1.75
CA TYR A 255 -27.92 -24.62 2.32
C TYR A 255 -28.92 -25.77 2.46
N ASP A 256 -29.02 -26.65 1.46
CA ASP A 256 -29.96 -27.77 1.47
C ASP A 256 -29.56 -28.92 2.38
N GLN A 257 -28.25 -29.17 2.54
CA GLN A 257 -27.75 -30.36 3.24
C GLN A 257 -27.30 -30.10 4.68
N CYS A 258 -26.94 -28.87 5.03
CA CYS A 258 -26.32 -28.56 6.32
C CYS A 258 -27.28 -27.78 7.27
N PRO A 259 -27.09 -27.88 8.60
CA PRO A 259 -27.83 -27.06 9.56
C PRO A 259 -27.61 -25.56 9.26
N HIS A 260 -28.72 -24.80 9.27
CA HIS A 260 -28.70 -23.40 8.86
C HIS A 260 -27.87 -22.50 9.78
N ASP A 261 -27.76 -22.80 11.06
CA ASP A 261 -26.93 -22.07 12.02
C ASP A 261 -25.41 -22.25 11.77
N GLU A 262 -25.00 -23.32 11.05
CA GLU A 262 -23.62 -23.65 10.70
C GLU A 262 -23.22 -23.13 9.29
N LEU A 263 -24.17 -22.68 8.48
CA LEU A 263 -23.97 -22.36 7.04
C LEU A 263 -22.79 -21.43 6.82
N THR A 264 -22.70 -20.31 7.53
CA THR A 264 -21.64 -19.33 7.34
C THR A 264 -20.24 -19.93 7.58
N ILE A 265 -20.12 -20.80 8.58
CA ILE A 265 -18.83 -21.45 8.89
C ILE A 265 -18.48 -22.46 7.80
N ILE A 266 -19.42 -23.27 7.37
CA ILE A 266 -19.20 -24.31 6.33
C ILE A 266 -18.88 -23.64 5.00
N MET A 267 -19.65 -22.64 4.55
CA MET A 267 -19.35 -21.87 3.34
C MET A 267 -17.94 -21.27 3.36
N ARG A 268 -17.56 -20.62 4.47
CA ARG A 268 -16.22 -20.06 4.61
C ARG A 268 -15.12 -21.11 4.54
N ARG A 269 -15.33 -22.30 5.06
CA ARG A 269 -14.36 -23.41 4.94
C ARG A 269 -14.16 -23.81 3.47
N TYR A 270 -15.22 -23.86 2.65
CA TYR A 270 -15.10 -24.12 1.21
C TYR A 270 -14.47 -22.95 0.45
N MET A 271 -14.80 -21.71 0.79
CA MET A 271 -14.12 -20.54 0.26
C MET A 271 -12.61 -20.57 0.54
N MET A 272 -12.19 -20.95 1.74
CA MET A 272 -10.78 -21.08 2.09
C MET A 272 -10.08 -22.20 1.30
N ARG A 273 -10.73 -23.35 1.07
CA ARG A 273 -10.19 -24.42 0.22
C ARG A 273 -9.98 -23.97 -1.22
N ILE A 274 -10.96 -23.29 -1.80
CA ILE A 274 -10.90 -22.73 -3.16
C ILE A 274 -9.81 -21.66 -3.26
N ALA A 275 -9.75 -20.74 -2.30
CA ALA A 275 -8.71 -19.72 -2.24
C ALA A 275 -7.30 -20.33 -2.16
N GLU A 276 -7.12 -21.39 -1.35
CA GLU A 276 -5.85 -22.09 -1.25
C GLU A 276 -5.50 -22.84 -2.54
N HIS A 277 -6.46 -23.38 -3.26
CA HIS A 277 -6.23 -23.98 -4.56
C HIS A 277 -5.63 -22.96 -5.53
N PHE A 278 -6.24 -21.80 -5.69
CA PHE A 278 -5.71 -20.74 -6.56
C PHE A 278 -4.39 -20.18 -6.03
N ALA A 279 -4.24 -20.04 -4.73
CA ALA A 279 -2.99 -19.62 -4.11
C ALA A 279 -1.83 -20.53 -4.51
N LYS A 280 -2.01 -21.86 -4.42
CA LYS A 280 -1.01 -22.85 -4.83
C LYS A 280 -0.72 -22.81 -6.32
N LYS A 281 -1.76 -22.71 -7.15
CA LYS A 281 -1.66 -22.59 -8.61
C LYS A 281 -0.85 -21.35 -9.02
N ASP A 282 -1.08 -20.22 -8.37
CA ASP A 282 -0.42 -18.95 -8.65
C ASP A 282 0.88 -18.73 -7.83
N ARG A 283 1.36 -19.77 -7.14
CA ARG A 283 2.57 -19.75 -6.33
C ARG A 283 2.55 -18.71 -5.21
N CYS A 284 1.38 -18.46 -4.63
CA CYS A 284 1.25 -17.67 -3.42
C CYS A 284 1.70 -18.48 -2.19
N LEU A 285 2.29 -17.79 -1.21
CA LEU A 285 2.85 -18.40 0.00
C LEU A 285 1.91 -18.30 1.21
N GLY A 286 0.71 -17.76 1.04
CA GLY A 286 -0.28 -17.63 2.09
C GLY A 286 -1.57 -17.00 1.58
N LEU A 287 -2.58 -17.01 2.45
CA LEU A 287 -3.87 -16.39 2.25
C LEU A 287 -3.96 -15.10 3.08
N ILE A 288 -4.74 -14.12 2.63
CA ILE A 288 -4.99 -12.88 3.37
C ILE A 288 -6.50 -12.74 3.53
N THR A 289 -6.97 -12.47 4.75
CA THR A 289 -8.37 -12.20 5.05
C THR A 289 -8.53 -10.90 5.84
N GLY A 290 -9.65 -10.21 5.65
CA GLY A 290 -10.03 -8.99 6.37
C GLY A 290 -10.79 -9.27 7.68
N GLU A 291 -10.49 -10.36 8.37
CA GLU A 291 -11.19 -10.75 9.61
C GLU A 291 -10.71 -9.95 10.81
N SER A 292 -11.66 -9.45 11.63
CA SER A 292 -11.42 -8.84 12.94
C SER A 292 -12.19 -9.59 14.02
N ILE A 293 -11.56 -9.89 15.17
CA ILE A 293 -12.17 -10.67 16.25
C ILE A 293 -13.42 -9.96 16.80
N GLY A 294 -14.54 -10.68 16.83
CA GLY A 294 -15.78 -10.21 17.46
C GLY A 294 -16.58 -9.20 16.63
N GLN A 295 -16.15 -8.84 15.42
CA GLN A 295 -16.87 -7.89 14.57
C GLN A 295 -18.22 -8.48 14.10
N VAL A 296 -18.26 -9.77 13.74
CA VAL A 296 -19.47 -10.50 13.36
C VAL A 296 -19.44 -11.92 13.93
N ALA A 297 -20.60 -12.61 13.93
CA ALA A 297 -20.77 -13.95 14.52
C ALA A 297 -19.77 -14.99 13.98
N SER A 298 -19.37 -14.90 12.71
CA SER A 298 -18.40 -15.80 12.07
C SER A 298 -16.94 -15.46 12.37
N GLN A 299 -16.67 -14.41 13.15
CA GLN A 299 -15.31 -13.93 13.46
C GLN A 299 -14.97 -14.08 14.96
N THR A 300 -15.55 -15.05 15.63
CA THR A 300 -15.12 -15.47 16.98
C THR A 300 -13.86 -16.32 16.89
N LEU A 301 -13.10 -16.46 17.97
CA LEU A 301 -11.89 -17.30 17.99
C LEU A 301 -12.17 -18.74 17.55
N GLN A 302 -13.32 -19.32 17.99
CA GLN A 302 -13.74 -20.66 17.60
C GLN A 302 -14.10 -20.75 16.12
N SER A 303 -14.79 -19.73 15.59
CA SER A 303 -15.14 -19.65 14.17
C SER A 303 -13.89 -19.53 13.31
N LEU A 304 -12.94 -18.66 13.69
CA LEU A 304 -11.66 -18.50 13.00
C LEU A 304 -10.81 -19.78 13.04
N ALA A 305 -10.75 -20.48 14.19
CA ALA A 305 -10.07 -21.76 14.30
C ALA A 305 -10.70 -22.81 13.38
N SER A 306 -12.04 -22.86 13.30
CA SER A 306 -12.77 -23.78 12.42
C SER A 306 -12.51 -23.51 10.93
N THR A 307 -12.49 -22.24 10.51
CA THR A 307 -12.22 -21.89 9.10
C THR A 307 -10.74 -22.06 8.74
N ASN A 308 -9.83 -21.81 9.68
CA ASN A 308 -8.39 -21.97 9.45
C ASN A 308 -7.97 -23.44 9.31
N GLU A 309 -8.68 -24.35 9.93
CA GLU A 309 -8.33 -25.78 10.00
C GLU A 309 -8.25 -26.45 8.62
N VAL A 310 -8.97 -25.93 7.61
CA VAL A 310 -8.95 -26.48 6.25
C VAL A 310 -7.79 -25.96 5.39
N CYS A 311 -6.98 -25.02 5.92
CA CYS A 311 -5.85 -24.44 5.20
C CYS A 311 -4.54 -25.11 5.61
N THR A 312 -3.67 -25.34 4.63
CA THR A 312 -2.28 -25.78 4.83
C THR A 312 -1.30 -24.62 4.70
N LEU A 313 -1.68 -23.56 3.95
CA LEU A 313 -0.91 -22.33 3.86
C LEU A 313 -1.20 -21.41 5.07
N PRO A 314 -0.24 -20.57 5.47
CA PRO A 314 -0.47 -19.54 6.47
C PRO A 314 -1.63 -18.60 6.08
N VAL A 315 -2.46 -18.23 7.05
CA VAL A 315 -3.54 -17.25 6.86
C VAL A 315 -3.18 -15.96 7.61
N TYR A 316 -2.91 -14.90 6.85
CA TYR A 316 -2.57 -13.59 7.39
C TYR A 316 -3.84 -12.78 7.63
N ARG A 317 -3.98 -12.24 8.84
CA ARG A 317 -5.13 -11.45 9.30
C ARG A 317 -4.64 -10.11 9.83
N PRO A 318 -4.23 -9.18 8.96
CA PRO A 318 -3.56 -7.96 9.40
C PRO A 318 -4.45 -7.03 10.24
N VAL A 319 -5.78 -7.14 10.12
CA VAL A 319 -6.75 -6.32 10.87
C VAL A 319 -7.38 -7.06 12.06
N ILE A 320 -6.84 -8.20 12.46
CA ILE A 320 -7.45 -9.12 13.44
C ILE A 320 -7.75 -8.48 14.80
N GLY A 321 -6.95 -7.54 15.24
CA GLY A 321 -7.10 -6.82 16.51
C GLY A 321 -7.59 -5.38 16.37
N PHE A 322 -7.95 -4.94 15.17
CA PHE A 322 -8.40 -3.57 14.91
C PHE A 322 -9.88 -3.43 15.20
N ASP A 323 -10.29 -2.30 15.75
CA ASP A 323 -11.67 -1.90 15.79
C ASP A 323 -12.15 -1.36 14.42
N LYS A 324 -13.46 -1.09 14.31
CA LYS A 324 -14.02 -0.64 13.03
C LYS A 324 -13.51 0.74 12.60
N GLU A 325 -13.24 1.63 13.55
CA GLU A 325 -12.77 2.99 13.25
C GLU A 325 -11.33 2.99 12.73
N GLU A 326 -10.46 2.13 13.29
CA GLU A 326 -9.10 1.96 12.82
C GLU A 326 -9.07 1.48 11.36
N ILE A 327 -9.93 0.51 11.02
CA ILE A 327 -10.05 -0.01 9.65
C ILE A 327 -10.61 1.08 8.71
N VAL A 328 -11.66 1.79 9.11
CA VAL A 328 -12.26 2.89 8.33
C VAL A 328 -11.25 4.01 8.06
N ARG A 329 -10.41 4.35 9.04
CA ARG A 329 -9.35 5.35 8.86
C ARG A 329 -8.36 4.97 7.76
N ILE A 330 -7.95 3.70 7.73
CA ILE A 330 -7.06 3.20 6.68
C ILE A 330 -7.81 3.13 5.34
N SER A 331 -9.05 2.66 5.32
CA SER A 331 -9.87 2.57 4.11
C SER A 331 -10.06 3.94 3.44
N ARG A 332 -10.27 5.01 4.22
CA ARG A 332 -10.32 6.39 3.70
C ARG A 332 -8.98 6.84 3.15
N LYS A 333 -7.88 6.51 3.85
CA LYS A 333 -6.52 6.86 3.40
C LYS A 333 -6.15 6.24 2.05
N ILE A 334 -6.71 5.08 1.71
CA ILE A 334 -6.44 4.36 0.45
C ILE A 334 -7.61 4.44 -0.54
N ASP A 335 -8.52 5.38 -0.33
CA ASP A 335 -9.68 5.70 -1.18
C ASP A 335 -10.67 4.55 -1.42
N THR A 336 -10.62 3.49 -0.60
CA THR A 336 -11.52 2.34 -0.74
C THR A 336 -12.84 2.50 -0.01
N PHE A 337 -12.97 3.47 0.90
CA PHE A 337 -14.13 3.60 1.78
C PHE A 337 -15.42 3.84 1.02
N GLU A 338 -15.47 4.87 0.16
CA GLU A 338 -16.68 5.27 -0.56
C GLU A 338 -17.19 4.16 -1.51
N THR A 339 -16.26 3.42 -2.13
CA THR A 339 -16.62 2.25 -2.93
C THR A 339 -17.15 1.13 -2.05
N SER A 340 -16.51 0.86 -0.90
CA SER A 340 -16.90 -0.23 0.00
C SER A 340 -18.28 -0.08 0.62
N ILE A 341 -18.77 1.14 0.87
CA ILE A 341 -20.07 1.40 1.48
C ILE A 341 -21.23 1.43 0.48
N GLN A 342 -20.99 1.24 -0.82
CA GLN A 342 -22.06 1.13 -1.81
C GLN A 342 -22.99 -0.05 -1.46
N PRO A 343 -24.32 0.10 -1.66
CA PRO A 343 -25.34 -0.84 -1.18
C PRO A 343 -25.48 -2.09 -2.05
N PHE A 344 -24.36 -2.76 -2.34
CA PHE A 344 -24.34 -4.04 -3.08
C PHE A 344 -23.81 -5.13 -2.16
N GLU A 345 -24.63 -6.17 -1.98
CA GLU A 345 -24.37 -7.24 -1.02
C GLU A 345 -23.38 -8.29 -1.54
N ASP A 346 -22.59 -8.83 -0.62
CA ASP A 346 -21.69 -9.96 -0.85
C ASP A 346 -22.43 -11.30 -0.71
N CYS A 347 -21.89 -12.36 -1.33
CA CYS A 347 -22.48 -13.71 -1.29
C CYS A 347 -22.71 -14.25 0.13
N CYS A 348 -21.87 -13.88 1.08
CA CYS A 348 -21.97 -14.35 2.47
C CYS A 348 -23.19 -13.81 3.23
N THR A 349 -23.85 -12.75 2.75
CA THR A 349 -24.98 -12.11 3.44
C THR A 349 -26.33 -12.69 3.04
N ILE A 350 -26.39 -13.43 1.94
CA ILE A 350 -27.65 -13.89 1.33
C ILE A 350 -28.35 -14.98 2.15
N PHE A 351 -27.58 -15.92 2.71
CA PHE A 351 -28.09 -17.06 3.45
C PHE A 351 -27.67 -17.05 4.93
N VAL A 352 -27.77 -15.88 5.56
CA VAL A 352 -27.42 -15.74 6.98
C VAL A 352 -28.55 -16.31 7.85
N ALA A 353 -28.20 -17.24 8.73
CA ALA A 353 -29.14 -17.76 9.72
C ALA A 353 -29.55 -16.64 10.69
N LYS A 354 -30.81 -16.69 11.18
CA LYS A 354 -31.30 -15.79 12.25
C LYS A 354 -30.42 -15.86 13.49
N HIS A 355 -29.90 -17.06 13.79
CA HIS A 355 -29.05 -17.33 14.96
C HIS A 355 -27.84 -18.16 14.53
N PRO A 356 -26.81 -17.53 13.92
CA PRO A 356 -25.61 -18.24 13.50
C PRO A 356 -24.80 -18.72 14.70
N VAL A 357 -24.18 -19.90 14.58
CA VAL A 357 -23.34 -20.44 15.63
C VAL A 357 -22.09 -19.55 15.82
N THR A 358 -21.89 -19.06 17.06
CA THR A 358 -20.74 -18.23 17.41
C THR A 358 -19.60 -19.01 18.08
N LYS A 359 -19.90 -20.21 18.57
CA LYS A 359 -18.93 -21.13 19.20
C LYS A 359 -19.03 -22.52 18.54
N PRO A 360 -18.64 -22.63 17.23
CA PRO A 360 -18.75 -23.89 16.52
C PRO A 360 -17.84 -24.96 17.17
N ASN A 361 -18.40 -26.16 17.32
CA ASN A 361 -17.63 -27.33 17.68
C ASN A 361 -17.08 -27.97 16.40
N LEU A 362 -15.77 -28.04 16.27
CA LEU A 362 -15.12 -28.52 15.05
C LEU A 362 -15.53 -29.95 14.66
N LYS A 363 -15.78 -30.84 15.65
CA LYS A 363 -16.26 -32.20 15.39
C LYS A 363 -17.65 -32.20 14.77
N VAL A 364 -18.52 -31.29 15.22
CA VAL A 364 -19.88 -31.13 14.69
C VAL A 364 -19.82 -30.58 13.28
N ILE A 365 -19.05 -29.51 13.04
CA ILE A 365 -18.85 -28.94 11.69
C ILE A 365 -18.35 -29.98 10.69
N ARG A 366 -17.33 -30.76 11.04
CA ARG A 366 -16.82 -31.85 10.20
C ARG A 366 -17.88 -32.92 9.89
N ARG A 367 -18.74 -33.26 10.88
CA ARG A 367 -19.85 -34.20 10.68
C ARG A 367 -20.91 -33.62 9.73
N SER A 368 -21.19 -32.32 9.82
CA SER A 368 -22.10 -31.65 8.90
C SER A 368 -21.52 -31.60 7.49
N GLU A 369 -20.23 -31.35 7.33
CA GLU A 369 -19.54 -31.41 6.01
C GLU A 369 -19.59 -32.82 5.38
N GLN A 370 -19.61 -33.91 6.16
CA GLN A 370 -19.74 -35.26 5.62
C GLN A 370 -21.03 -35.48 4.84
N LYS A 371 -22.11 -34.71 5.12
CA LYS A 371 -23.36 -34.77 4.35
C LYS A 371 -23.22 -34.24 2.94
N LEU A 372 -22.15 -33.49 2.68
CA LEU A 372 -21.88 -32.91 1.37
C LEU A 372 -21.11 -33.85 0.44
N SER A 373 -20.61 -34.99 0.95
CA SER A 373 -19.66 -35.88 0.24
C SER A 373 -20.16 -36.41 -1.11
N GLU A 374 -21.46 -36.40 -1.38
CA GLU A 374 -22.04 -36.94 -2.61
C GLU A 374 -21.73 -36.08 -3.84
N LYS A 375 -21.76 -34.75 -3.71
CA LYS A 375 -21.64 -33.82 -4.89
C LYS A 375 -20.65 -32.70 -4.71
N ILE A 376 -20.13 -32.47 -3.52
CA ILE A 376 -19.35 -31.27 -3.24
C ILE A 376 -18.06 -31.19 -4.05
N ASP A 377 -17.40 -32.33 -4.30
CA ASP A 377 -16.15 -32.38 -5.06
C ASP A 377 -16.40 -32.02 -6.53
N GLU A 378 -17.50 -32.51 -7.14
CA GLU A 378 -17.91 -32.14 -8.50
C GLU A 378 -18.25 -30.64 -8.61
N LEU A 379 -18.99 -30.10 -7.63
CA LEU A 379 -19.35 -28.68 -7.59
C LEU A 379 -18.11 -27.79 -7.42
N MET A 380 -17.16 -28.21 -6.58
CA MET A 380 -15.89 -27.50 -6.43
C MET A 380 -15.08 -27.54 -7.71
N GLU A 381 -14.95 -28.70 -8.36
CA GLU A 381 -14.24 -28.83 -9.65
C GLU A 381 -14.86 -27.93 -10.72
N THR A 382 -16.17 -27.91 -10.82
CA THR A 382 -16.92 -27.01 -11.72
C THR A 382 -16.61 -25.56 -11.43
N ALA A 383 -16.68 -25.13 -10.17
CA ALA A 383 -16.39 -23.75 -9.76
C ALA A 383 -14.93 -23.34 -10.08
N LEU A 384 -13.97 -24.24 -9.86
CA LEU A 384 -12.57 -24.01 -10.17
C LEU A 384 -12.31 -23.88 -11.69
N ASN A 385 -12.95 -24.74 -12.50
CA ASN A 385 -12.76 -24.77 -13.95
C ASN A 385 -13.48 -23.64 -14.69
N THR A 386 -14.55 -23.09 -14.11
CA THR A 386 -15.35 -21.99 -14.68
C THR A 386 -15.00 -20.62 -14.12
N THR A 387 -13.97 -20.52 -13.30
CA THR A 387 -13.52 -19.26 -12.69
C THR A 387 -13.07 -18.27 -13.78
N GLU A 388 -13.67 -17.09 -13.76
CA GLU A 388 -13.26 -15.96 -14.59
C GLU A 388 -12.01 -15.30 -13.98
N ILE A 389 -11.06 -14.94 -14.84
CA ILE A 389 -9.84 -14.23 -14.43
C ILE A 389 -9.87 -12.82 -14.99
N ILE A 390 -9.76 -11.82 -14.13
CA ILE A 390 -9.68 -10.39 -14.50
C ILE A 390 -8.30 -9.88 -14.11
N GLU A 391 -7.53 -9.41 -15.09
CA GLU A 391 -6.24 -8.75 -14.84
C GLU A 391 -6.51 -7.27 -14.53
N ILE A 392 -6.22 -6.87 -13.28
CA ILE A 392 -6.35 -5.49 -12.78
C ILE A 392 -4.98 -4.81 -12.92
N GLN A 393 -4.98 -3.63 -13.56
CA GLN A 393 -3.76 -2.83 -13.79
C GLN A 393 -3.79 -1.52 -13.00
#